data_15b4ba9f9b533957173c50de22045a28
#
_entry.id   15b4ba9f9b533957173c50de22045a28
#
_cell.length_a   1.000
_cell.length_b   1.000
_cell.length_c   1.000
_cell.angle_alpha   90.00
_cell.angle_beta   90.00
_cell.angle_gamma   90.00
#
_symmetry.space_group_name_H-M   'P 1'
#
loop_
_entity.id
_entity.type
_entity.pdbx_description
1 polymer ?
#
loop_
_entity_poly.entity_id
_entity_poly.type
_entity_poly.pdbx_seq_one_letter_code
_entity_poly.pdbx_strand_id
1 'polypeptide(L)'
;MKKIIVFLLAMLTMGRALAQVTITTSPVVYAPDEEVTWYFDMSDLMQVEGEPFYIWTWAPSNPEDVLGTEDGWNNPSDACTLKYVGNGVYSLTMVPTEFYGVTAEELYANSDIFWLNIRNEAKVDVTGSLQAPHPFNSEFQNFLDTGRDLQVYPSVFTMRDNISILVNISQLNIDGQGVGALLSKDFGNLHMHSGPNNYADHVVEANMGDPALVEKTMLKKVNFGEGYIYKMDMKPEEYYSITDEEIMGGYQMTNIAFSLPTTDWVYRGITAGGEDFVLTCGAVEPEPDPVFSYFPLRLSRLDFLTLNRRYDDGIANLDYEITAGSTVLTGSFGGTRQLRTVTINLLDALQDEGDVNRLHVVITRNGNVVEERDIPLIPVSEIE
;
A
#
# COMPACT_ATOMS: atom_id res chain seq x y z
N MET A 1 47.10 18.76 -16.90
CA MET A 1 46.84 17.43 -16.28
C MET A 1 46.14 17.51 -14.91
N LYS A 2 46.49 18.42 -14.01
CA LYS A 2 45.81 18.52 -12.68
C LYS A 2 44.32 18.90 -12.72
N LYS A 3 43.83 19.62 -13.72
CA LYS A 3 42.42 20.03 -13.84
C LYS A 3 41.48 18.92 -14.36
N ILE A 4 41.99 17.95 -15.09
CA ILE A 4 41.20 16.81 -15.62
C ILE A 4 40.98 15.78 -14.52
N ILE A 5 41.92 15.60 -13.61
CA ILE A 5 41.76 14.64 -12.48
C ILE A 5 40.72 15.12 -11.48
N VAL A 6 40.58 16.44 -11.25
CA VAL A 6 39.57 17.01 -10.37
C VAL A 6 38.14 16.84 -10.95
N PHE A 7 38.02 16.92 -12.30
CA PHE A 7 36.74 16.71 -12.97
C PHE A 7 36.28 15.23 -12.98
N LEU A 8 37.25 14.29 -13.10
CA LEU A 8 36.96 12.85 -12.99
C LEU A 8 36.61 12.43 -11.54
N LEU A 9 37.21 13.06 -10.52
CA LEU A 9 36.88 12.81 -9.13
C LEU A 9 35.49 13.38 -8.77
N ALA A 10 35.11 14.53 -9.37
CA ALA A 10 33.78 15.11 -9.14
C ALA A 10 32.64 14.32 -9.82
N MET A 11 32.92 13.58 -10.91
CA MET A 11 31.94 12.66 -11.52
C MET A 11 31.79 11.33 -10.76
N LEU A 12 32.79 10.94 -9.97
CA LEU A 12 32.69 9.74 -9.11
C LEU A 12 31.94 9.96 -7.80
N THR A 13 31.60 11.23 -7.47
CA THR A 13 30.81 11.59 -6.31
C THR A 13 29.38 12.03 -6.67
N MET A 14 28.92 11.82 -7.90
CA MET A 14 27.49 11.76 -8.19
C MET A 14 27.01 10.51 -7.48
N GLY A 15 26.55 10.72 -6.23
CA GLY A 15 26.01 9.69 -5.39
C GLY A 15 25.00 8.90 -6.20
N ARG A 16 25.14 7.60 -6.25
CA ARG A 16 24.02 6.74 -6.52
C ARG A 16 22.95 7.21 -5.54
N ALA A 17 21.86 7.81 -6.02
CA ALA A 17 20.62 7.77 -5.28
C ALA A 17 20.40 6.28 -5.07
N LEU A 18 20.64 5.79 -3.88
CA LEU A 18 20.28 4.42 -3.51
C LEU A 18 18.78 4.40 -3.74
N ALA A 19 18.32 3.52 -4.59
CA ALA A 19 16.90 3.23 -4.73
C ALA A 19 16.35 3.01 -3.33
N GLN A 20 15.38 3.80 -2.94
CA GLN A 20 14.90 3.83 -1.56
C GLN A 20 13.66 2.96 -1.48
N VAL A 21 13.71 1.91 -0.66
CA VAL A 21 12.51 1.14 -0.31
C VAL A 21 11.70 1.96 0.68
N THR A 22 10.44 2.21 0.34
CA THR A 22 9.48 2.82 1.25
C THR A 22 8.69 1.72 1.95
N ILE A 23 8.60 1.80 3.29
CA ILE A 23 7.83 0.85 4.08
C ILE A 23 6.63 1.56 4.67
N THR A 24 5.43 1.04 4.36
CA THR A 24 4.17 1.48 4.94
C THR A 24 3.49 0.33 5.67
N THR A 25 2.54 0.64 6.56
CA THR A 25 1.85 -0.37 7.37
C THR A 25 0.35 -0.23 7.29
N SER A 26 -0.35 -1.35 7.43
CA SER A 26 -1.79 -1.40 7.62
C SER A 26 -2.11 -2.42 8.74
N PRO A 27 -2.65 -2.00 9.88
CA PRO A 27 -2.98 -0.62 10.29
C PRO A 27 -1.77 0.33 10.35
N VAL A 28 -2.02 1.64 10.27
CA VAL A 28 -0.94 2.66 10.38
C VAL A 28 -0.38 2.70 11.81
N VAL A 29 -1.27 2.61 12.79
CA VAL A 29 -0.93 2.47 14.22
C VAL A 29 -1.50 1.15 14.71
N TYR A 30 -0.68 0.28 15.25
CA TYR A 30 -1.07 -1.07 15.66
C TYR A 30 -0.51 -1.44 17.04
N ALA A 31 -1.22 -2.32 17.74
CA ALA A 31 -0.74 -2.89 18.98
C ALA A 31 0.21 -4.08 18.72
N PRO A 32 1.12 -4.42 19.66
CA PRO A 32 2.09 -5.51 19.48
C PRO A 32 1.47 -6.89 19.24
N ASP A 33 0.27 -7.11 19.75
CA ASP A 33 -0.53 -8.33 19.64
C ASP A 33 -1.61 -8.24 18.55
N GLU A 34 -1.56 -7.23 17.71
CA GLU A 34 -2.45 -7.01 16.57
C GLU A 34 -1.78 -7.46 15.27
N GLU A 35 -2.57 -8.05 14.36
CA GLU A 35 -2.09 -8.36 13.02
C GLU A 35 -1.81 -7.06 12.25
N VAL A 36 -0.63 -7.00 11.64
CA VAL A 36 -0.18 -5.89 10.80
C VAL A 36 0.38 -6.42 9.48
N THR A 37 0.11 -5.70 8.40
CA THR A 37 0.75 -5.92 7.11
C THR A 37 1.75 -4.79 6.84
N TRP A 38 2.99 -5.15 6.62
CA TRP A 38 4.01 -4.25 6.10
C TRP A 38 4.02 -4.32 4.58
N TYR A 39 4.02 -3.17 3.93
CA TYR A 39 4.16 -3.04 2.48
C TYR A 39 5.51 -2.42 2.16
N PHE A 40 6.26 -3.08 1.29
CA PHE A 40 7.58 -2.68 0.82
C PHE A 40 7.45 -2.22 -0.63
N ASP A 41 7.49 -0.92 -0.88
CA ASP A 41 7.58 -0.40 -2.23
C ASP A 41 9.03 -0.52 -2.72
N MET A 42 9.25 -1.48 -3.58
CA MET A 42 10.54 -1.82 -4.20
C MET A 42 10.57 -1.46 -5.68
N SER A 43 9.62 -0.66 -6.16
CA SER A 43 9.48 -0.30 -7.58
C SER A 43 10.72 0.39 -8.17
N ASP A 44 11.48 1.11 -7.34
CA ASP A 44 12.74 1.76 -7.74
C ASP A 44 13.93 0.80 -7.82
N LEU A 45 13.81 -0.41 -7.27
CA LEU A 45 14.87 -1.41 -7.27
C LEU A 45 14.79 -2.22 -8.55
N MET A 46 15.06 -1.84 -9.70
CA MET A 46 15.12 -2.56 -10.99
C MET A 46 15.15 -4.12 -10.88
N GLN A 47 14.24 -4.68 -10.06
CA GLN A 47 14.12 -6.11 -9.81
C GLN A 47 13.21 -6.77 -10.85
N VAL A 48 13.33 -8.09 -11.00
CA VAL A 48 12.40 -8.86 -11.82
C VAL A 48 11.06 -8.92 -11.09
N GLU A 49 9.99 -8.53 -11.76
CA GLU A 49 8.65 -8.52 -11.19
C GLU A 49 8.23 -9.92 -10.74
N GLY A 50 7.78 -10.03 -9.47
CA GLY A 50 7.38 -11.31 -8.88
C GLY A 50 8.56 -12.22 -8.47
N GLU A 51 9.81 -11.74 -8.52
CA GLU A 51 10.95 -12.48 -7.96
C GLU A 51 10.73 -12.72 -6.47
N PRO A 52 11.06 -13.92 -5.93
CA PRO A 52 10.94 -14.19 -4.50
C PRO A 52 11.88 -13.35 -3.66
N PHE A 53 11.35 -12.65 -2.68
CA PHE A 53 12.10 -11.90 -1.68
C PHE A 53 11.77 -12.39 -0.28
N TYR A 54 12.75 -12.21 0.62
CA TYR A 54 12.67 -12.64 2.02
C TYR A 54 13.21 -11.54 2.91
N ILE A 55 12.56 -11.29 4.05
CA ILE A 55 13.15 -10.43 5.08
C ILE A 55 14.10 -11.26 5.96
N TRP A 56 15.16 -10.59 6.39
CA TRP A 56 15.99 -11.00 7.50
C TRP A 56 16.01 -9.86 8.52
N THR A 57 15.54 -10.12 9.73
CA THR A 57 15.37 -9.10 10.76
C THR A 57 16.05 -9.53 12.06
N TRP A 58 16.61 -8.56 12.81
CA TRP A 58 17.37 -8.85 14.03
C TRP A 58 16.95 -8.00 15.23
N ALA A 59 16.02 -7.09 15.06
CA ALA A 59 15.48 -6.28 16.15
C ALA A 59 13.95 -6.21 16.02
N PRO A 60 13.23 -6.38 17.14
CA PRO A 60 13.69 -6.43 18.54
C PRO A 60 14.34 -7.74 18.95
N SER A 61 14.21 -8.80 18.17
CA SER A 61 14.85 -10.10 18.37
C SER A 61 15.15 -10.76 17.03
N ASN A 62 15.83 -11.89 17.04
CA ASN A 62 15.98 -12.72 15.86
C ASN A 62 14.79 -13.71 15.78
N PRO A 63 13.85 -13.57 14.83
CA PRO A 63 12.70 -14.46 14.71
C PRO A 63 13.08 -15.89 14.28
N GLU A 64 14.30 -16.13 13.80
CA GLU A 64 14.76 -17.46 13.38
C GLU A 64 14.68 -18.46 14.53
N ASP A 65 15.01 -18.07 15.74
CA ASP A 65 14.92 -18.92 16.93
C ASP A 65 13.47 -19.30 17.23
N VAL A 66 12.52 -18.42 16.95
CA VAL A 66 11.08 -18.63 17.21
C VAL A 66 10.45 -19.47 16.11
N LEU A 67 10.84 -19.20 14.87
CA LEU A 67 10.29 -19.86 13.68
C LEU A 67 10.94 -21.22 13.40
N GLY A 68 11.95 -21.61 14.21
CA GLY A 68 12.63 -22.90 14.12
C GLY A 68 13.56 -23.04 12.91
N THR A 69 14.01 -21.94 12.34
CA THR A 69 14.96 -21.90 11.22
C THR A 69 16.35 -21.51 11.72
N GLU A 70 17.28 -22.47 11.73
CA GLU A 70 18.69 -22.14 11.88
C GLU A 70 19.20 -21.44 10.63
N ASP A 71 19.95 -20.33 10.80
CA ASP A 71 20.56 -19.58 9.69
C ASP A 71 19.53 -19.03 8.66
N GLY A 72 18.59 -18.20 9.09
CA GLY A 72 17.53 -17.63 8.27
C GLY A 72 17.99 -16.78 7.10
N TRP A 73 19.24 -16.30 7.08
CA TRP A 73 19.82 -15.69 5.89
C TRP A 73 19.93 -16.69 4.74
N ASN A 74 20.37 -17.91 5.02
CA ASN A 74 20.54 -18.96 4.02
C ASN A 74 19.28 -19.81 3.80
N ASN A 75 18.49 -19.99 4.83
CA ASN A 75 17.28 -20.80 4.86
C ASN A 75 16.15 -20.03 5.55
N PRO A 76 15.52 -19.04 4.90
CA PRO A 76 14.46 -18.27 5.52
C PRO A 76 13.25 -19.15 5.82
N SER A 77 12.58 -18.86 6.91
CA SER A 77 11.25 -19.40 7.19
C SER A 77 10.26 -18.92 6.13
N ASP A 78 9.25 -19.75 5.84
CA ASP A 78 8.12 -19.33 4.99
C ASP A 78 7.43 -18.06 5.52
N ALA A 79 7.42 -17.87 6.85
CA ALA A 79 6.89 -16.66 7.48
C ALA A 79 7.69 -15.38 7.17
N CYS A 80 8.93 -15.50 6.69
CA CYS A 80 9.76 -14.38 6.25
C CYS A 80 9.66 -14.10 4.75
N THR A 81 8.85 -14.85 4.00
CA THR A 81 8.69 -14.70 2.55
C THR A 81 7.75 -13.53 2.24
N LEU A 82 8.22 -12.62 1.41
CA LEU A 82 7.42 -11.50 0.95
C LEU A 82 6.45 -11.94 -0.15
N LYS A 83 5.20 -11.52 -0.04
CA LYS A 83 4.16 -11.76 -1.05
C LYS A 83 4.13 -10.60 -2.02
N TYR A 84 4.27 -10.87 -3.31
CA TYR A 84 4.09 -9.87 -4.35
C TYR A 84 2.62 -9.43 -4.45
N VAL A 85 2.38 -8.13 -4.43
CA VAL A 85 1.02 -7.54 -4.50
C VAL A 85 0.80 -6.70 -5.77
N GLY A 86 1.85 -6.50 -6.58
CA GLY A 86 1.79 -5.77 -7.85
C GLY A 86 2.59 -4.46 -7.83
N ASN A 87 2.92 -3.95 -9.01
CA ASN A 87 3.60 -2.65 -9.20
C ASN A 87 4.93 -2.50 -8.45
N GLY A 88 5.67 -3.59 -8.25
CA GLY A 88 6.92 -3.57 -7.48
C GLY A 88 6.71 -3.53 -5.95
N VAL A 89 5.48 -3.65 -5.47
CA VAL A 89 5.16 -3.68 -4.04
C VAL A 89 5.06 -5.12 -3.57
N TYR A 90 5.66 -5.38 -2.40
CA TYR A 90 5.59 -6.65 -1.69
C TYR A 90 5.00 -6.44 -0.30
N SER A 91 4.46 -7.49 0.30
CA SER A 91 3.85 -7.42 1.63
C SER A 91 4.29 -8.56 2.54
N LEU A 92 4.27 -8.30 3.85
CA LEU A 92 4.42 -9.28 4.91
C LEU A 92 3.35 -9.02 5.97
N THR A 93 2.54 -10.04 6.26
CA THR A 93 1.52 -9.96 7.32
C THR A 93 1.97 -10.80 8.52
N MET A 94 1.92 -10.21 9.71
CA MET A 94 2.34 -10.87 10.94
C MET A 94 1.64 -10.27 12.17
N VAL A 95 1.67 -11.00 13.28
CA VAL A 95 1.46 -10.48 14.63
C VAL A 95 2.83 -10.31 15.28
N PRO A 96 3.31 -9.10 15.60
CA PRO A 96 4.68 -8.86 16.04
C PRO A 96 5.13 -9.70 17.23
N THR A 97 4.27 -9.86 18.25
CA THR A 97 4.60 -10.70 19.42
C THR A 97 4.84 -12.15 19.05
N GLU A 98 4.05 -12.71 18.14
CA GLU A 98 4.19 -14.08 17.68
C GLU A 98 5.41 -14.24 16.76
N PHE A 99 5.57 -13.29 15.82
CA PHE A 99 6.66 -13.32 14.84
C PHE A 99 8.04 -13.22 15.49
N TYR A 100 8.19 -12.34 16.48
CA TYR A 100 9.46 -12.12 17.19
C TYR A 100 9.61 -12.96 18.47
N GLY A 101 8.56 -13.66 18.91
CA GLY A 101 8.56 -14.47 20.13
C GLY A 101 8.81 -13.66 21.40
N VAL A 102 8.34 -12.44 21.45
CA VAL A 102 8.49 -11.50 22.56
C VAL A 102 7.13 -11.07 23.09
N THR A 103 7.10 -10.61 24.33
CA THR A 103 5.85 -10.09 24.91
C THR A 103 5.54 -8.67 24.42
N ALA A 104 4.28 -8.24 24.52
CA ALA A 104 3.90 -6.87 24.24
C ALA A 104 4.66 -5.86 25.11
N GLU A 105 4.91 -6.19 26.37
CA GLU A 105 5.67 -5.36 27.31
C GLU A 105 7.12 -5.17 26.86
N GLU A 106 7.77 -6.24 26.37
CA GLU A 106 9.13 -6.17 25.83
C GLU A 106 9.18 -5.31 24.57
N LEU A 107 8.18 -5.41 23.67
CA LEU A 107 8.09 -4.56 22.49
C LEU A 107 7.87 -3.09 22.87
N TYR A 108 6.98 -2.79 23.80
CA TYR A 108 6.78 -1.42 24.30
C TYR A 108 8.01 -0.84 25.00
N ALA A 109 8.81 -1.68 25.66
CA ALA A 109 9.99 -1.22 26.40
C ALA A 109 11.22 -0.95 25.51
N ASN A 110 11.35 -1.60 24.36
CA ASN A 110 12.63 -1.71 23.67
C ASN A 110 12.83 -0.74 22.52
N SER A 111 11.89 -0.55 21.60
CA SER A 111 12.13 0.31 20.44
C SER A 111 10.87 0.53 19.62
N ASP A 112 10.74 1.71 19.05
CA ASP A 112 9.71 2.03 18.05
C ASP A 112 10.18 1.70 16.62
N ILE A 113 11.28 0.96 16.46
CA ILE A 113 11.87 0.69 15.14
C ILE A 113 12.27 -0.78 15.03
N PHE A 114 11.83 -1.42 13.93
CA PHE A 114 12.30 -2.74 13.52
C PHE A 114 13.43 -2.61 12.50
N TRP A 115 14.51 -3.35 12.69
CA TRP A 115 15.63 -3.41 11.76
C TRP A 115 15.59 -4.68 10.93
N LEU A 116 15.72 -4.52 9.61
CA LEU A 116 15.69 -5.64 8.67
C LEU A 116 16.52 -5.36 7.41
N ASN A 117 16.84 -6.44 6.68
CA ASN A 117 17.32 -6.43 5.29
C ASN A 117 16.36 -7.25 4.42
N ILE A 118 16.29 -6.94 3.13
CA ILE A 118 15.59 -7.77 2.16
C ILE A 118 16.62 -8.45 1.27
N ARG A 119 16.48 -9.76 1.08
CA ARG A 119 17.31 -10.53 0.19
C ARG A 119 16.50 -11.25 -0.89
N ASN A 120 17.12 -11.50 -2.04
CA ASN A 120 16.52 -12.31 -3.10
C ASN A 120 16.85 -13.82 -2.93
N GLU A 121 16.34 -14.65 -3.84
CA GLU A 121 16.56 -16.10 -3.85
C GLU A 121 18.06 -16.45 -3.98
N ALA A 122 18.84 -15.65 -4.70
CA ALA A 122 20.30 -15.83 -4.84
C ALA A 122 21.08 -15.43 -3.56
N LYS A 123 20.40 -15.10 -2.46
CA LYS A 123 20.97 -14.71 -1.15
C LYS A 123 21.73 -13.39 -1.18
N VAL A 124 21.41 -12.53 -2.15
CA VAL A 124 22.00 -11.19 -2.24
C VAL A 124 21.09 -10.22 -1.47
N ASP A 125 21.70 -9.41 -0.60
CA ASP A 125 21.06 -8.27 0.02
C ASP A 125 20.77 -7.20 -1.04
N VAL A 126 19.49 -6.90 -1.26
CA VAL A 126 19.05 -5.97 -2.30
C VAL A 126 18.74 -4.57 -1.78
N THR A 127 18.70 -4.39 -0.45
CA THR A 127 18.27 -3.13 0.15
C THR A 127 19.31 -2.48 1.08
N GLY A 128 20.21 -3.27 1.67
CA GLY A 128 20.91 -2.86 2.88
C GLY A 128 19.97 -2.81 4.08
N SER A 129 20.44 -2.23 5.19
CA SER A 129 19.65 -2.16 6.42
C SER A 129 18.53 -1.14 6.31
N LEU A 130 17.31 -1.60 6.53
CA LEU A 130 16.08 -0.81 6.56
C LEU A 130 15.55 -0.72 7.99
N GLN A 131 14.75 0.31 8.23
CA GLN A 131 13.99 0.49 9.46
C GLN A 131 12.51 0.50 9.13
N ALA A 132 11.77 -0.50 9.61
CA ALA A 132 10.32 -0.46 9.54
C ALA A 132 9.79 0.27 10.77
N PRO A 133 8.96 1.30 10.60
CA PRO A 133 8.38 2.02 11.72
C PRO A 133 7.43 1.11 12.49
N HIS A 134 7.45 1.26 13.82
CA HIS A 134 6.47 0.60 14.64
C HIS A 134 5.92 1.57 15.68
N PRO A 135 4.90 2.34 15.29
CA PRO A 135 4.47 3.54 16.02
C PRO A 135 3.63 3.26 17.27
N PHE A 136 3.28 2.00 17.55
CA PHE A 136 2.28 1.67 18.56
C PHE A 136 2.64 2.09 20.00
N ASN A 137 3.91 2.16 20.37
CA ASN A 137 4.27 2.57 21.73
C ASN A 137 4.21 4.09 21.89
N SER A 138 5.01 4.81 21.12
CA SER A 138 5.09 6.27 21.19
C SER A 138 3.77 6.94 20.83
N GLU A 139 3.07 6.44 19.80
CA GLU A 139 1.84 7.06 19.33
C GLU A 139 0.68 6.90 20.33
N PHE A 140 0.52 5.73 20.95
CA PHE A 140 -0.50 5.54 21.98
C PHE A 140 -0.22 6.38 23.22
N GLN A 141 1.04 6.41 23.70
CA GLN A 141 1.41 7.22 24.83
C GLN A 141 1.25 8.72 24.54
N ASN A 142 1.76 9.18 23.41
CA ASN A 142 1.61 10.56 22.97
C ASN A 142 0.13 10.98 22.88
N PHE A 143 -0.72 10.09 22.35
CA PHE A 143 -2.16 10.36 22.29
C PHE A 143 -2.78 10.54 23.68
N LEU A 144 -2.46 9.66 24.64
CA LEU A 144 -2.93 9.80 26.02
C LEU A 144 -2.42 11.08 26.67
N ASP A 145 -1.15 11.42 26.47
CA ASP A 145 -0.50 12.58 27.07
C ASP A 145 -1.08 13.92 26.54
N THR A 146 -1.61 13.93 25.30
CA THR A 146 -2.26 15.13 24.75
C THR A 146 -3.58 15.48 25.42
N GLY A 147 -4.22 14.54 26.11
CA GLY A 147 -5.56 14.71 26.68
C GLY A 147 -6.65 14.98 25.65
N ARG A 148 -6.44 14.56 24.39
CA ARG A 148 -7.43 14.67 23.33
C ARG A 148 -8.43 13.51 23.38
N ASP A 149 -9.63 13.77 22.91
CA ASP A 149 -10.69 12.78 22.73
C ASP A 149 -10.48 11.92 21.47
N LEU A 150 -9.86 12.52 20.43
CA LEU A 150 -9.68 11.89 19.13
C LEU A 150 -8.38 12.34 18.45
N GLN A 151 -7.76 11.42 17.71
CA GLN A 151 -6.63 11.68 16.82
C GLN A 151 -6.62 10.74 15.63
N VAL A 152 -6.20 11.23 14.46
CA VAL A 152 -6.03 10.45 13.24
C VAL A 152 -4.56 10.36 12.85
N TYR A 153 -4.16 9.22 12.35
CA TYR A 153 -2.82 8.95 11.81
C TYR A 153 -2.92 8.36 10.39
N PRO A 154 -2.14 8.91 9.44
CA PRO A 154 -1.38 10.16 9.54
C PRO A 154 -2.32 11.36 9.73
N SER A 155 -1.83 12.47 10.29
CA SER A 155 -2.63 13.69 10.53
C SER A 155 -3.04 14.42 9.24
N VAL A 156 -2.34 14.15 8.14
CA VAL A 156 -2.66 14.60 6.79
C VAL A 156 -2.84 13.36 5.93
N PHE A 157 -3.99 13.19 5.36
CA PHE A 157 -4.34 11.99 4.59
C PHE A 157 -5.32 12.35 3.46
N THR A 158 -5.38 11.50 2.47
CA THR A 158 -6.36 11.50 1.39
C THR A 158 -7.29 10.30 1.51
N MET A 159 -8.32 10.20 0.70
CA MET A 159 -9.19 9.03 0.70
C MET A 159 -8.47 7.72 0.28
N ARG A 160 -7.26 7.82 -0.31
CA ARG A 160 -6.45 6.67 -0.77
C ARG A 160 -5.44 6.17 0.26
N ASP A 161 -5.28 6.86 1.36
CA ASP A 161 -4.34 6.48 2.39
C ASP A 161 -4.98 5.55 3.43
N ASN A 162 -4.21 4.59 3.95
CA ASN A 162 -4.60 3.90 5.17
C ASN A 162 -4.55 4.88 6.33
N ILE A 163 -5.57 4.89 7.17
CA ILE A 163 -5.63 5.73 8.38
C ILE A 163 -6.01 4.90 9.60
N SER A 164 -5.51 5.33 10.76
CA SER A 164 -5.94 4.87 12.08
C SER A 164 -6.55 6.04 12.85
N ILE A 165 -7.79 5.91 13.29
CA ILE A 165 -8.48 6.89 14.14
C ILE A 165 -8.46 6.37 15.56
N LEU A 166 -7.76 7.07 16.47
CA LEU A 166 -7.73 6.75 17.89
C LEU A 166 -8.77 7.58 18.64
N VAL A 167 -9.49 6.93 19.55
CA VAL A 167 -10.50 7.52 20.42
C VAL A 167 -10.16 7.24 21.88
N ASN A 168 -10.03 8.30 22.69
CA ASN A 168 -9.81 8.19 24.13
C ASN A 168 -11.14 8.37 24.87
N ILE A 169 -11.73 7.28 25.34
CA ILE A 169 -13.04 7.32 26.02
C ILE A 169 -13.02 8.09 27.34
N SER A 170 -11.84 8.33 27.94
CA SER A 170 -11.71 9.15 29.13
C SER A 170 -11.90 10.66 28.85
N GLN A 171 -11.68 11.06 27.61
CA GLN A 171 -11.83 12.44 27.15
C GLN A 171 -13.04 12.61 26.21
N LEU A 172 -13.67 11.52 25.77
CA LEU A 172 -14.80 11.54 24.86
C LEU A 172 -16.02 12.17 25.55
N ASN A 173 -16.60 13.19 24.91
CA ASN A 173 -17.86 13.76 25.35
C ASN A 173 -19.03 12.91 24.90
N ILE A 174 -19.93 12.57 25.81
CA ILE A 174 -21.14 11.80 25.54
C ILE A 174 -22.34 12.71 25.58
N ASP A 175 -23.12 12.69 24.51
CA ASP A 175 -24.32 13.52 24.34
C ASP A 175 -25.23 13.43 25.57
N GLY A 176 -25.51 14.58 26.19
CA GLY A 176 -26.32 14.70 27.38
C GLY A 176 -25.71 14.11 28.69
N GLN A 177 -24.47 13.56 28.66
CA GLN A 177 -23.83 12.92 29.82
C GLN A 177 -22.51 13.58 30.22
N GLY A 178 -21.81 14.23 29.27
CA GLY A 178 -20.52 14.89 29.49
C GLY A 178 -19.28 14.03 29.20
N VAL A 179 -18.10 14.64 29.45
CA VAL A 179 -16.80 14.03 29.14
C VAL A 179 -16.51 12.86 30.10
N GLY A 180 -15.96 11.77 29.51
CA GLY A 180 -15.56 10.56 30.25
C GLY A 180 -16.70 9.74 30.83
N ALA A 181 -17.95 10.03 30.44
CA ALA A 181 -19.12 9.37 31.00
C ALA A 181 -19.13 7.85 30.74
N LEU A 182 -18.50 7.36 29.66
CA LEU A 182 -18.40 5.92 29.34
C LEU A 182 -17.57 5.11 30.34
N LEU A 183 -16.63 5.73 31.06
CA LEU A 183 -15.76 5.02 32.02
C LEU A 183 -16.51 4.27 33.11
N SER A 184 -17.71 4.75 33.45
CA SER A 184 -18.56 4.15 34.50
C SER A 184 -19.75 3.36 33.94
N LYS A 185 -19.78 3.11 32.63
CA LYS A 185 -20.91 2.47 31.96
C LYS A 185 -20.52 1.09 31.42
N ASP A 186 -21.48 0.18 31.43
CA ASP A 186 -21.43 -1.02 30.61
C ASP A 186 -22.13 -0.67 29.29
N PHE A 187 -21.35 -0.57 28.19
CA PHE A 187 -21.86 -0.08 26.90
C PHE A 187 -21.62 -1.04 25.73
N GLY A 188 -21.08 -2.24 26.01
CA GLY A 188 -20.71 -3.18 24.96
C GLY A 188 -19.56 -2.64 24.10
N ASN A 189 -19.80 -2.35 22.82
CA ASN A 189 -18.82 -1.83 21.89
C ASN A 189 -19.14 -0.39 21.48
N LEU A 190 -18.11 0.29 20.99
CA LEU A 190 -18.19 1.60 20.34
C LEU A 190 -18.20 1.40 18.82
N HIS A 191 -19.04 2.11 18.12
CA HIS A 191 -19.18 2.03 16.67
C HIS A 191 -19.01 3.41 16.03
N MET A 192 -18.66 3.45 14.74
CA MET A 192 -18.58 4.68 13.97
C MET A 192 -19.75 4.77 12.98
N HIS A 193 -20.64 5.73 13.21
CA HIS A 193 -21.65 6.15 12.24
C HIS A 193 -21.10 7.32 11.45
N SER A 194 -20.87 7.17 10.14
CA SER A 194 -20.04 8.12 9.38
C SER A 194 -20.48 8.28 7.93
N GLY A 195 -20.04 9.39 7.33
CA GLY A 195 -20.20 9.64 5.90
C GLY A 195 -19.24 10.71 5.38
N PRO A 196 -18.77 10.55 4.13
CA PRO A 196 -18.00 11.57 3.43
C PRO A 196 -18.80 12.86 3.24
N ASN A 197 -18.08 13.97 3.06
CA ASN A 197 -18.62 15.25 2.65
C ASN A 197 -19.82 15.72 3.52
N ASN A 198 -19.68 15.57 4.85
CA ASN A 198 -20.74 15.85 5.84
C ASN A 198 -22.01 14.99 5.61
N TYR A 199 -21.86 13.69 5.44
CA TYR A 199 -22.93 12.70 5.15
C TYR A 199 -23.69 12.96 3.85
N ALA A 200 -23.06 13.65 2.88
CA ALA A 200 -23.73 13.94 1.60
C ALA A 200 -23.94 12.67 0.72
N ASP A 201 -23.05 11.69 0.87
CA ASP A 201 -23.04 10.46 0.09
C ASP A 201 -22.35 9.32 0.85
N HIS A 202 -22.40 8.09 0.32
CA HIS A 202 -21.67 6.92 0.82
C HIS A 202 -21.75 6.70 2.36
N VAL A 203 -22.87 7.02 2.97
CA VAL A 203 -23.05 6.92 4.44
C VAL A 203 -22.96 5.46 4.87
N VAL A 204 -22.09 5.20 5.86
CA VAL A 204 -21.96 3.91 6.54
C VAL A 204 -22.64 4.03 7.90
N GLU A 205 -23.84 3.47 7.97
CA GLU A 205 -24.66 3.50 9.19
C GLU A 205 -24.17 2.48 10.22
N ALA A 206 -24.05 2.88 11.48
CA ALA A 206 -23.90 1.96 12.60
C ALA A 206 -25.25 1.27 12.88
N ASN A 207 -25.65 0.37 11.96
CA ASN A 207 -26.91 -0.37 12.04
C ASN A 207 -26.72 -1.71 12.75
N MET A 208 -27.17 -1.79 14.00
CA MET A 208 -27.00 -2.98 14.86
C MET A 208 -27.90 -4.15 14.44
N GLY A 209 -28.81 -3.96 13.51
CA GLY A 209 -29.62 -5.03 12.90
C GLY A 209 -28.93 -5.77 11.75
N ASP A 210 -27.80 -5.26 11.26
CA ASP A 210 -27.01 -5.85 10.18
C ASP A 210 -25.62 -6.29 10.70
N PRO A 211 -25.36 -7.60 10.83
CA PRO A 211 -24.09 -8.10 11.33
C PRO A 211 -22.86 -7.61 10.56
N ALA A 212 -22.95 -7.41 9.24
CA ALA A 212 -21.85 -6.93 8.43
C ALA A 212 -21.54 -5.46 8.73
N LEU A 213 -22.57 -4.63 8.96
CA LEU A 213 -22.37 -3.24 9.37
C LEU A 213 -21.90 -3.14 10.82
N VAL A 214 -22.36 -4.02 11.70
CA VAL A 214 -21.84 -4.10 13.09
C VAL A 214 -20.34 -4.34 13.09
N GLU A 215 -19.85 -5.34 12.35
CA GLU A 215 -18.42 -5.64 12.25
C GLU A 215 -17.66 -4.48 11.59
N LYS A 216 -18.15 -3.98 10.46
CA LYS A 216 -17.53 -2.89 9.71
C LYS A 216 -17.36 -1.60 10.51
N THR A 217 -18.32 -1.27 11.38
CA THR A 217 -18.36 0.00 12.11
C THR A 217 -17.75 -0.07 13.51
N MET A 218 -17.48 -1.27 14.03
CA MET A 218 -17.00 -1.48 15.39
C MET A 218 -15.56 -1.01 15.57
N LEU A 219 -15.31 -0.15 16.58
CA LEU A 219 -13.99 0.20 17.01
C LEU A 219 -13.37 -0.93 17.84
N LYS A 220 -12.11 -1.24 17.59
CA LYS A 220 -11.34 -2.20 18.38
C LYS A 220 -10.77 -1.53 19.62
N LYS A 221 -10.91 -2.18 20.77
CA LYS A 221 -10.23 -1.74 22.00
C LYS A 221 -8.76 -2.07 21.90
N VAL A 222 -7.89 -1.08 22.18
CA VAL A 222 -6.44 -1.26 22.16
C VAL A 222 -5.98 -1.73 23.54
N ASN A 223 -5.13 -2.75 23.55
CA ASN A 223 -4.51 -3.26 24.78
C ASN A 223 -3.28 -2.42 25.16
N PHE A 224 -3.53 -1.20 25.68
CA PHE A 224 -2.48 -0.28 26.10
C PHE A 224 -2.91 0.53 27.33
N GLY A 225 -2.02 0.64 28.33
CA GLY A 225 -2.27 1.38 29.56
C GLY A 225 -3.52 0.89 30.30
N GLU A 226 -4.40 1.81 30.68
CA GLU A 226 -5.67 1.49 31.36
C GLU A 226 -6.79 1.03 30.39
N GLY A 227 -6.48 0.89 29.08
CA GLY A 227 -7.43 0.42 28.09
C GLY A 227 -8.52 1.44 27.72
N TYR A 228 -8.18 2.72 27.75
CA TYR A 228 -9.09 3.80 27.36
C TYR A 228 -9.10 4.11 25.86
N ILE A 229 -8.19 3.50 25.10
CA ILE A 229 -8.05 3.73 23.67
C ILE A 229 -8.90 2.73 22.90
N TYR A 230 -9.71 3.27 21.99
CA TYR A 230 -10.39 2.54 20.94
C TYR A 230 -9.88 3.00 19.58
N LYS A 231 -9.89 2.11 18.59
CA LYS A 231 -9.28 2.37 17.29
C LYS A 231 -10.19 1.93 16.15
N MET A 232 -10.25 2.75 15.10
CA MET A 232 -10.80 2.40 13.79
C MET A 232 -9.70 2.51 12.75
N ASP A 233 -9.44 1.42 12.04
CA ASP A 233 -8.52 1.39 10.92
C ASP A 233 -9.30 1.29 9.62
N MET A 234 -8.96 2.11 8.63
CA MET A 234 -9.59 2.07 7.33
C MET A 234 -8.73 2.68 6.23
N LYS A 235 -9.02 2.30 5.01
CA LYS A 235 -8.71 3.07 3.81
C LYS A 235 -10.02 3.70 3.34
N PRO A 236 -10.18 5.04 3.40
CA PRO A 236 -11.49 5.67 3.22
C PRO A 236 -12.19 5.31 1.90
N GLU A 237 -11.47 5.26 0.76
CA GLU A 237 -12.10 4.89 -0.51
C GLU A 237 -12.71 3.48 -0.48
N GLU A 238 -12.06 2.52 0.19
CA GLU A 238 -12.55 1.15 0.33
C GLU A 238 -13.67 1.06 1.37
N TYR A 239 -13.49 1.74 2.51
CA TYR A 239 -14.48 1.76 3.59
C TYR A 239 -15.82 2.32 3.14
N TYR A 240 -15.80 3.40 2.35
CA TYR A 240 -17.01 4.03 1.80
C TYR A 240 -17.43 3.45 0.44
N SER A 241 -16.72 2.44 -0.08
CA SER A 241 -17.01 1.80 -1.37
C SER A 241 -17.05 2.78 -2.54
N ILE A 242 -16.11 3.74 -2.55
CA ILE A 242 -15.95 4.70 -3.64
C ILE A 242 -15.31 3.98 -4.82
N THR A 243 -15.93 4.05 -5.97
CA THR A 243 -15.51 3.32 -7.16
C THR A 243 -14.46 4.08 -7.98
N ASP A 244 -13.66 3.35 -8.76
CA ASP A 244 -12.76 3.95 -9.74
C ASP A 244 -13.49 4.87 -10.74
N GLU A 245 -14.73 4.54 -11.11
CA GLU A 245 -15.55 5.38 -12.00
C GLU A 245 -15.87 6.74 -11.39
N GLU A 246 -16.22 6.77 -10.11
CA GLU A 246 -16.49 8.01 -9.39
C GLU A 246 -15.21 8.86 -9.27
N ILE A 247 -14.08 8.24 -8.95
CA ILE A 247 -12.77 8.91 -8.85
C ILE A 247 -12.39 9.52 -10.22
N MET A 248 -12.54 8.76 -11.30
CA MET A 248 -12.29 9.24 -12.65
C MET A 248 -13.30 10.31 -13.08
N GLY A 249 -14.53 10.27 -12.55
CA GLY A 249 -15.54 11.30 -12.69
C GLY A 249 -15.24 12.59 -11.91
N GLY A 250 -14.12 12.62 -11.14
CA GLY A 250 -13.68 13.78 -10.36
C GLY A 250 -14.24 13.82 -8.94
N TYR A 251 -14.72 12.67 -8.40
CA TYR A 251 -15.13 12.60 -6.99
C TYR A 251 -13.96 12.95 -6.06
N GLN A 252 -14.24 13.82 -5.10
CA GLN A 252 -13.30 14.20 -4.05
C GLN A 252 -13.97 14.09 -2.68
N MET A 253 -13.28 13.42 -1.77
CA MET A 253 -13.64 13.42 -0.36
C MET A 253 -12.94 14.58 0.33
N THR A 254 -13.69 15.54 0.83
CA THR A 254 -13.14 16.72 1.53
C THR A 254 -13.07 16.54 3.04
N ASN A 255 -13.92 15.71 3.57
CA ASN A 255 -13.97 15.36 5.00
C ASN A 255 -14.71 14.04 5.24
N ILE A 256 -14.51 13.50 6.43
CA ILE A 256 -15.29 12.41 7.02
C ILE A 256 -15.99 12.97 8.24
N ALA A 257 -17.30 13.04 8.22
CA ALA A 257 -18.12 13.37 9.38
C ALA A 257 -18.58 12.09 10.08
N PHE A 258 -18.57 12.08 11.41
CA PHE A 258 -18.98 10.88 12.16
C PHE A 258 -19.36 11.18 13.62
N SER A 259 -20.18 10.30 14.18
CA SER A 259 -20.40 10.16 15.62
C SER A 259 -20.09 8.74 16.09
N LEU A 260 -19.97 8.56 17.39
CA LEU A 260 -19.53 7.31 18.01
C LEU A 260 -20.62 6.72 18.90
N PRO A 261 -21.66 6.07 18.34
CA PRO A 261 -22.68 5.41 19.12
C PRO A 261 -22.16 4.12 19.78
N THR A 262 -22.74 3.78 20.94
CA THR A 262 -22.64 2.45 21.54
C THR A 262 -23.55 1.45 20.82
N THR A 263 -23.31 0.15 21.01
CA THR A 263 -24.08 -0.93 20.36
C THR A 263 -25.61 -0.78 20.50
N ASP A 264 -26.08 -0.25 21.61
CA ASP A 264 -27.50 -0.03 21.89
C ASP A 264 -27.99 1.38 21.53
N TRP A 265 -27.12 2.24 21.01
CA TRP A 265 -27.39 3.66 20.75
C TRP A 265 -27.81 4.49 21.97
N VAL A 266 -27.61 3.95 23.20
CA VAL A 266 -27.93 4.66 24.44
C VAL A 266 -26.98 5.82 24.66
N TYR A 267 -25.71 5.64 24.28
CA TYR A 267 -24.68 6.66 24.40
C TYR A 267 -24.15 7.01 23.02
N ARG A 268 -23.91 8.27 22.76
CA ARG A 268 -23.33 8.78 21.50
C ARG A 268 -22.16 9.71 21.83
N GLY A 269 -20.96 9.31 21.39
CA GLY A 269 -19.76 10.14 21.45
C GLY A 269 -19.80 11.22 20.38
N ILE A 270 -19.54 12.46 20.79
CA ILE A 270 -19.56 13.68 19.99
C ILE A 270 -18.47 14.63 20.47
N THR A 271 -18.21 15.71 19.74
CA THR A 271 -17.26 16.75 20.16
C THR A 271 -17.70 17.44 21.45
N ALA A 272 -16.77 18.09 22.14
CA ALA A 272 -17.08 18.92 23.32
C ALA A 272 -18.10 20.04 23.01
N GLY A 273 -18.21 20.46 21.74
CA GLY A 273 -19.20 21.44 21.27
C GLY A 273 -20.61 20.87 21.07
N GLY A 274 -20.80 19.56 21.18
CA GLY A 274 -22.10 18.90 20.98
C GLY A 274 -22.39 18.53 19.52
N GLU A 275 -21.40 18.59 18.66
CA GLU A 275 -21.49 18.31 17.22
C GLU A 275 -20.79 16.99 16.88
N ASP A 276 -21.08 16.41 15.71
CA ASP A 276 -20.33 15.28 15.19
C ASP A 276 -18.87 15.64 14.91
N PHE A 277 -17.99 14.65 14.95
CA PHE A 277 -16.59 14.80 14.57
C PHE A 277 -16.46 15.04 13.07
N VAL A 278 -15.46 15.84 12.68
CA VAL A 278 -15.12 16.06 11.28
C VAL A 278 -13.60 15.94 11.11
N LEU A 279 -13.16 14.98 10.33
CA LEU A 279 -11.76 14.86 9.89
C LEU A 279 -11.64 15.43 8.49
N THR A 280 -10.75 16.41 8.32
CA THR A 280 -10.46 16.99 7.00
C THR A 280 -9.64 16.00 6.17
N CYS A 281 -10.09 15.72 4.97
CA CYS A 281 -9.41 14.90 3.99
C CYS A 281 -8.76 15.80 2.94
N GLY A 282 -7.49 15.54 2.61
CA GLY A 282 -6.78 16.23 1.54
C GLY A 282 -7.31 15.81 0.17
N ALA A 283 -7.16 16.69 -0.81
CA ALA A 283 -7.46 16.34 -2.19
C ALA A 283 -6.49 15.27 -2.72
N VAL A 284 -7.02 14.31 -3.47
CA VAL A 284 -6.18 13.38 -4.23
C VAL A 284 -5.57 14.15 -5.40
N GLU A 285 -4.24 14.06 -5.55
CA GLU A 285 -3.58 14.64 -6.73
C GLU A 285 -4.11 13.94 -8.00
N PRO A 286 -4.27 14.66 -9.10
CA PRO A 286 -4.62 14.04 -10.38
C PRO A 286 -3.62 12.96 -10.73
N GLU A 287 -4.11 11.82 -11.21
CA GLU A 287 -3.21 10.80 -11.73
C GLU A 287 -2.42 11.35 -12.91
N PRO A 288 -1.14 10.97 -13.05
CA PRO A 288 -0.36 11.33 -14.21
C PRO A 288 -1.03 10.86 -15.50
N ASP A 289 -0.76 11.56 -16.60
CA ASP A 289 -1.22 11.12 -17.91
C ASP A 289 -0.74 9.69 -18.21
N PRO A 290 -1.54 8.90 -18.95
CA PRO A 290 -1.16 7.55 -19.33
C PRO A 290 0.17 7.50 -20.09
N VAL A 291 1.07 6.60 -19.67
CA VAL A 291 2.40 6.43 -20.27
C VAL A 291 2.52 5.05 -20.88
N PHE A 292 2.74 5.01 -22.20
CA PHE A 292 3.11 3.78 -22.88
C PHE A 292 4.64 3.59 -22.88
N SER A 293 5.08 2.37 -22.63
CA SER A 293 6.48 1.96 -22.71
C SER A 293 6.61 0.52 -23.17
N TYR A 294 7.79 0.15 -23.65
CA TYR A 294 8.10 -1.22 -24.02
C TYR A 294 9.53 -1.60 -23.63
N PHE A 295 9.76 -2.89 -23.47
CA PHE A 295 11.07 -3.46 -23.14
C PHE A 295 11.26 -4.79 -23.88
N PRO A 296 12.49 -5.07 -24.37
CA PRO A 296 13.70 -4.24 -24.34
C PRO A 296 13.63 -3.08 -25.33
N LEU A 297 14.37 -2.00 -25.08
CA LEU A 297 14.45 -0.84 -26.00
C LEU A 297 15.19 -1.17 -27.32
N ARG A 298 16.13 -2.13 -27.26
CA ARG A 298 16.75 -2.74 -28.44
C ARG A 298 16.14 -4.12 -28.62
N LEU A 299 15.19 -4.22 -29.51
CA LEU A 299 14.34 -5.38 -29.72
C LEU A 299 14.67 -6.05 -31.04
N SER A 300 14.73 -7.37 -31.03
CA SER A 300 14.82 -8.21 -32.23
C SER A 300 13.64 -9.19 -32.27
N ARG A 301 13.43 -9.88 -33.37
CA ARG A 301 12.41 -10.93 -33.47
C ARG A 301 12.72 -12.18 -32.61
N LEU A 302 13.91 -12.26 -31.98
CA LEU A 302 14.29 -13.37 -31.11
C LEU A 302 13.99 -13.10 -29.63
N ASP A 303 13.49 -11.90 -29.29
CA ASP A 303 13.29 -11.45 -27.94
C ASP A 303 11.85 -11.65 -27.46
N PHE A 304 11.68 -11.47 -26.15
CA PHE A 304 10.39 -11.24 -25.52
C PHE A 304 10.10 -9.75 -25.55
N LEU A 305 8.96 -9.35 -26.08
CA LEU A 305 8.46 -7.97 -26.05
C LEU A 305 7.52 -7.82 -24.86
N THR A 306 7.84 -6.94 -23.91
CA THR A 306 6.91 -6.50 -22.88
C THR A 306 6.38 -5.12 -23.22
N LEU A 307 5.05 -4.99 -23.29
CA LEU A 307 4.34 -3.73 -23.45
C LEU A 307 3.75 -3.33 -22.10
N ASN A 308 3.94 -2.07 -21.72
CA ASN A 308 3.40 -1.50 -20.50
C ASN A 308 2.62 -0.23 -20.79
N ARG A 309 1.49 -0.07 -20.09
CA ARG A 309 0.77 1.21 -19.99
C ARG A 309 0.57 1.52 -18.51
N ARG A 310 1.22 2.58 -18.02
CA ARG A 310 1.07 3.09 -16.66
C ARG A 310 0.03 4.17 -16.61
N TYR A 311 -0.59 4.34 -15.44
CA TYR A 311 -1.60 5.38 -15.17
C TYR A 311 -2.73 5.35 -16.19
N ASP A 312 -3.26 4.15 -16.44
CA ASP A 312 -4.31 3.98 -17.44
C ASP A 312 -5.57 4.78 -17.07
N ASP A 313 -6.08 5.53 -18.05
CA ASP A 313 -7.21 6.45 -17.91
C ASP A 313 -8.58 5.76 -18.01
N GLY A 314 -8.63 4.44 -18.02
CA GLY A 314 -9.87 3.67 -18.11
C GLY A 314 -9.85 2.38 -17.32
N ILE A 315 -11.02 1.97 -16.81
CA ILE A 315 -11.21 0.72 -16.07
C ILE A 315 -11.40 -0.50 -16.96
N ALA A 316 -11.96 -0.32 -18.17
CA ALA A 316 -12.14 -1.41 -19.12
C ALA A 316 -10.80 -1.98 -19.57
N ASN A 317 -10.79 -3.28 -19.93
CA ASN A 317 -9.60 -3.95 -20.41
C ASN A 317 -9.04 -3.28 -21.66
N LEU A 318 -7.72 -3.34 -21.80
CA LEU A 318 -7.02 -2.95 -23.00
C LEU A 318 -6.74 -4.18 -23.85
N ASP A 319 -6.97 -4.06 -25.15
CA ASP A 319 -6.59 -5.05 -26.13
C ASP A 319 -5.47 -4.50 -27.00
N TYR A 320 -4.64 -5.39 -27.55
CA TYR A 320 -3.60 -5.02 -28.49
C TYR A 320 -3.72 -5.79 -29.80
N GLU A 321 -3.31 -5.13 -30.86
CA GLU A 321 -3.03 -5.72 -32.16
C GLU A 321 -1.61 -5.31 -32.58
N ILE A 322 -0.78 -6.30 -32.92
CA ILE A 322 0.58 -6.07 -33.42
C ILE A 322 0.69 -6.67 -34.80
N THR A 323 0.96 -5.80 -35.79
CA THR A 323 1.23 -6.21 -37.16
C THR A 323 2.73 -6.23 -37.42
N ALA A 324 3.21 -7.35 -37.95
CA ALA A 324 4.62 -7.59 -38.28
C ALA A 324 4.70 -8.38 -39.63
N GLY A 325 5.01 -7.72 -40.73
CA GLY A 325 4.95 -8.34 -42.05
C GLY A 325 3.54 -8.76 -42.40
N SER A 326 3.33 -10.07 -42.59
CA SER A 326 2.01 -10.68 -42.85
C SER A 326 1.33 -11.19 -41.55
N THR A 327 2.04 -11.22 -40.45
CA THR A 327 1.55 -11.74 -39.17
C THR A 327 0.84 -10.65 -38.36
N VAL A 328 -0.33 -11.00 -37.81
CA VAL A 328 -1.10 -10.16 -36.88
C VAL A 328 -1.27 -10.92 -35.57
N LEU A 329 -0.78 -10.34 -34.49
CA LEU A 329 -0.90 -10.86 -33.12
C LEU A 329 -1.91 -10.02 -32.37
N THR A 330 -2.85 -10.67 -31.68
CA THR A 330 -3.86 -9.99 -30.86
C THR A 330 -3.92 -10.60 -29.48
N GLY A 331 -4.33 -9.79 -28.50
CA GLY A 331 -4.54 -10.22 -27.12
C GLY A 331 -4.93 -9.05 -26.23
N SER A 332 -4.91 -9.30 -24.92
CA SER A 332 -5.31 -8.30 -23.92
C SER A 332 -4.20 -8.09 -22.89
N PHE A 333 -4.14 -6.89 -22.34
CA PHE A 333 -3.25 -6.57 -21.22
C PHE A 333 -3.80 -7.16 -19.92
N GLY A 334 -2.88 -7.65 -19.06
CA GLY A 334 -3.17 -7.96 -17.65
C GLY A 334 -2.87 -6.77 -16.74
N GLY A 335 -3.07 -6.96 -15.43
CA GLY A 335 -2.72 -5.98 -14.40
C GLY A 335 -3.84 -5.01 -14.03
N THR A 336 -3.46 -3.91 -13.41
CA THR A 336 -4.34 -2.86 -12.87
C THR A 336 -4.22 -1.56 -13.68
N ARG A 337 -5.01 -0.54 -13.32
CA ARG A 337 -4.89 0.81 -13.93
C ARG A 337 -3.50 1.43 -13.73
N GLN A 338 -2.84 1.19 -12.59
CA GLN A 338 -1.50 1.70 -12.34
C GLN A 338 -0.45 1.07 -13.27
N LEU A 339 -0.65 -0.21 -13.62
CA LEU A 339 0.20 -0.90 -14.59
C LEU A 339 -0.57 -1.99 -15.32
N ARG A 340 -0.84 -1.74 -16.60
CA ARG A 340 -1.27 -2.73 -17.58
C ARG A 340 -0.04 -3.29 -18.27
N THR A 341 0.11 -4.62 -18.32
CA THR A 341 1.28 -5.25 -18.91
C THR A 341 0.92 -6.48 -19.71
N VAL A 342 1.69 -6.76 -20.75
CA VAL A 342 1.66 -8.01 -21.50
C VAL A 342 3.05 -8.33 -22.03
N THR A 343 3.43 -9.62 -21.99
CA THR A 343 4.70 -10.09 -22.56
C THR A 343 4.42 -11.08 -23.67
N ILE A 344 5.07 -10.88 -24.81
CA ILE A 344 4.89 -11.63 -26.07
C ILE A 344 6.23 -12.24 -26.47
N ASN A 345 6.26 -13.54 -26.70
CA ASN A 345 7.41 -14.23 -27.26
C ASN A 345 7.46 -14.01 -28.78
N LEU A 346 8.29 -13.07 -29.23
CA LEU A 346 8.40 -12.76 -30.68
C LEU A 346 9.07 -13.88 -31.47
N LEU A 347 9.95 -14.67 -30.86
CA LEU A 347 10.59 -15.80 -31.54
C LEU A 347 9.55 -16.82 -32.04
N ASP A 348 8.60 -17.15 -31.16
CA ASP A 348 7.53 -18.10 -31.54
C ASP A 348 6.49 -17.44 -32.46
N ALA A 349 6.16 -16.18 -32.17
CA ALA A 349 5.11 -15.46 -32.88
C ALA A 349 5.48 -15.11 -34.33
N LEU A 350 6.77 -14.88 -34.61
CA LEU A 350 7.29 -14.43 -35.92
C LEU A 350 8.19 -15.49 -36.59
N GLN A 351 8.06 -16.78 -36.21
CA GLN A 351 8.93 -17.86 -36.72
C GLN A 351 8.85 -18.01 -38.25
N ASP A 352 7.67 -17.79 -38.81
CA ASP A 352 7.39 -17.95 -40.25
C ASP A 352 7.59 -16.65 -41.06
N GLU A 353 7.92 -15.54 -40.39
CA GLU A 353 8.16 -14.27 -41.04
C GLU A 353 9.64 -14.15 -41.48
N GLY A 354 9.84 -13.48 -42.60
CA GLY A 354 11.16 -13.11 -43.10
C GLY A 354 11.79 -11.98 -42.32
N ASP A 355 12.55 -11.12 -42.99
CA ASP A 355 13.14 -9.92 -42.38
C ASP A 355 12.08 -8.86 -42.11
N VAL A 356 11.57 -8.85 -40.90
CA VAL A 356 10.69 -7.79 -40.38
C VAL A 356 11.55 -6.78 -39.62
N ASN A 357 11.40 -5.50 -39.96
CA ASN A 357 12.20 -4.41 -39.38
C ASN A 357 11.43 -3.53 -38.39
N ARG A 358 10.14 -3.78 -38.21
CA ARG A 358 9.29 -3.07 -37.23
C ARG A 358 8.07 -3.87 -36.87
N LEU A 359 7.53 -3.55 -35.69
CA LEU A 359 6.20 -3.94 -35.25
C LEU A 359 5.31 -2.71 -35.26
N HIS A 360 4.13 -2.81 -35.84
CA HIS A 360 3.09 -1.78 -35.72
C HIS A 360 2.13 -2.21 -34.60
N VAL A 361 2.10 -1.47 -33.50
CA VAL A 361 1.34 -1.78 -32.28
C VAL A 361 0.17 -0.81 -32.19
N VAL A 362 -1.03 -1.35 -32.12
CA VAL A 362 -2.28 -0.60 -31.86
C VAL A 362 -2.87 -1.13 -30.56
N ILE A 363 -3.14 -0.23 -29.62
CA ILE A 363 -3.79 -0.55 -28.36
C ILE A 363 -5.18 0.06 -28.35
N THR A 364 -6.19 -0.74 -28.03
CA THR A 364 -7.59 -0.31 -28.07
C THR A 364 -8.28 -0.54 -26.72
N ARG A 365 -9.28 0.30 -26.46
CA ARG A 365 -10.24 0.11 -25.35
C ARG A 365 -11.66 0.19 -25.91
N ASN A 366 -12.44 -0.88 -25.73
CA ASN A 366 -13.79 -0.98 -26.31
C ASN A 366 -13.82 -0.65 -27.81
N GLY A 367 -12.79 -1.06 -28.55
CA GLY A 367 -12.64 -0.82 -29.99
C GLY A 367 -12.15 0.58 -30.37
N ASN A 368 -11.92 1.49 -29.43
CA ASN A 368 -11.32 2.80 -29.69
C ASN A 368 -9.81 2.75 -29.48
N VAL A 369 -9.05 3.32 -30.43
CA VAL A 369 -7.59 3.41 -30.33
C VAL A 369 -7.21 4.38 -29.22
N VAL A 370 -6.40 3.92 -28.27
CA VAL A 370 -5.85 4.71 -27.16
C VAL A 370 -4.34 4.92 -27.28
N GLU A 371 -3.67 4.09 -28.06
CA GLU A 371 -2.24 4.22 -28.38
C GLU A 371 -1.96 3.55 -29.72
N GLU A 372 -1.07 4.15 -30.52
CA GLU A 372 -0.57 3.59 -31.78
C GLU A 372 0.92 3.90 -31.90
N ARG A 373 1.74 2.87 -32.13
CA ARG A 373 3.21 3.03 -32.11
C ARG A 373 3.90 2.04 -33.02
N ASP A 374 4.91 2.53 -33.75
CA ASP A 374 5.86 1.68 -34.44
C ASP A 374 7.08 1.40 -33.55
N ILE A 375 7.41 0.12 -33.36
CA ILE A 375 8.58 -0.34 -32.60
C ILE A 375 9.58 -0.92 -33.59
N PRO A 376 10.80 -0.36 -33.72
CA PRO A 376 11.81 -0.86 -34.63
C PRO A 376 12.39 -2.19 -34.17
N LEU A 377 12.62 -3.12 -35.09
CA LEU A 377 13.32 -4.37 -34.84
C LEU A 377 14.75 -4.28 -35.39
N ILE A 378 15.71 -4.76 -34.60
CA ILE A 378 17.10 -4.93 -35.01
C ILE A 378 17.19 -6.20 -35.86
N PRO A 379 17.84 -6.17 -37.04
CA PRO A 379 18.11 -7.38 -37.83
C PRO A 379 18.89 -8.40 -37.00
N VAL A 380 18.52 -9.69 -37.16
CA VAL A 380 19.20 -10.79 -36.44
C VAL A 380 20.71 -10.83 -36.74
N SER A 381 21.10 -10.37 -37.94
CA SER A 381 22.50 -10.26 -38.35
C SER A 381 23.31 -9.17 -37.59
N GLU A 382 22.65 -8.29 -36.87
CA GLU A 382 23.27 -7.22 -36.07
C GLU A 382 23.23 -7.52 -34.55
N ILE A 383 22.78 -8.71 -34.16
CA ILE A 383 22.81 -9.19 -32.78
C ILE A 383 24.15 -9.90 -32.57
N GLU A 384 25.06 -9.28 -31.82
CA GLU A 384 26.34 -9.88 -31.40
C GLU A 384 26.21 -10.50 -30.00
#